data_2d2e3a74e7a9f92bd4ff86681ed33b6f
#
_entry.id   2d2e3a74e7a9f92bd4ff86681ed33b6f
#
_cell.length_a   1.000
_cell.length_b   1.000
_cell.length_c   1.000
_cell.angle_alpha   90.00
_cell.angle_beta   90.00
_cell.angle_gamma   90.00
#
_symmetry.space_group_name_H-M   'P 1'
#
loop_
_entity.id
_entity.type
_entity.pdbx_description
1 polymer ?
#
loop_
_entity_poly.entity_id
_entity_poly.type
_entity_poly.pdbx_seq_one_letter_code
_entity_poly.pdbx_strand_id
1 'polypeptide(L)'
;MSSGTPTWSVCTRVNERTVTGMDIRPKELVVISGKGGTGKTSVVASLASLAAPSVLADCDVDAADLHLVLDPENIREEAFSGGKRARILSDRCTDCGKCHELCRFDAVRLERGEDGRTHFRIDPIACEGCGVCAWFCPAKAIEFAEAVNGRWFVSRTRHGPMVHARLGVAEENSGKLVSTVRQEARKVAATDGLTTIIVDGSPGIGCPVIASITGADL
;
A
#
# COMPACT_ATOMS: atom_id res chain seq x y z
N MET A 1 10.29 -39.58 19.99
CA MET A 1 11.03 -38.31 19.84
C MET A 1 10.00 -37.23 19.57
N SER A 2 9.65 -36.50 20.63
CA SER A 2 8.55 -35.54 20.67
C SER A 2 9.07 -34.18 20.24
N SER A 3 8.61 -33.68 19.11
CA SER A 3 8.90 -32.33 18.60
C SER A 3 7.97 -31.32 19.30
N GLY A 4 8.49 -30.69 20.36
CA GLY A 4 7.79 -29.62 21.05
C GLY A 4 7.81 -28.35 20.20
N THR A 5 6.63 -27.93 19.68
CA THR A 5 6.39 -26.60 19.14
C THR A 5 6.47 -25.57 20.28
N PRO A 6 7.20 -24.46 20.13
CA PRO A 6 7.18 -23.40 21.12
C PRO A 6 5.81 -22.71 21.11
N THR A 7 5.01 -22.97 22.13
CA THR A 7 3.79 -22.24 22.41
C THR A 7 4.15 -20.90 23.03
N TRP A 8 4.02 -19.82 22.24
CA TRP A 8 4.03 -18.46 22.79
C TRP A 8 2.66 -18.23 23.44
N SER A 9 2.61 -18.49 24.74
CA SER A 9 1.47 -18.05 25.55
C SER A 9 1.51 -16.53 25.62
N VAL A 10 0.40 -15.90 25.25
CA VAL A 10 0.15 -14.48 25.51
C VAL A 10 0.28 -14.28 27.02
N CYS A 11 1.37 -13.68 27.44
CA CYS A 11 1.57 -13.30 28.82
C CYS A 11 0.73 -12.07 29.12
N THR A 12 -0.54 -12.30 29.48
CA THR A 12 -1.39 -11.30 30.13
C THR A 12 -0.93 -11.15 31.59
N ARG A 13 0.20 -10.53 31.81
CA ARG A 13 0.52 -9.80 33.03
C ARG A 13 1.05 -8.44 32.65
N VAL A 14 0.12 -7.53 32.46
CA VAL A 14 0.41 -6.10 32.55
C VAL A 14 0.88 -5.87 33.99
N ASN A 15 2.18 -5.77 34.17
CA ASN A 15 2.74 -5.24 35.39
C ASN A 15 2.44 -3.74 35.36
N GLU A 16 1.45 -3.32 36.12
CA GLU A 16 1.12 -1.92 36.37
C GLU A 16 2.30 -1.20 37.03
N ARG A 17 3.31 -0.90 36.26
CA ARG A 17 4.19 0.22 36.57
C ARG A 17 3.65 1.40 35.83
N THR A 18 2.91 2.21 36.52
CA THR A 18 2.58 3.60 36.19
C THR A 18 3.87 4.35 35.84
N VAL A 19 4.26 4.32 34.57
CA VAL A 19 5.26 5.24 34.04
C VAL A 19 4.49 6.47 33.63
N THR A 20 4.53 7.47 34.50
CA THR A 20 4.05 8.82 34.28
C THR A 20 4.53 9.35 32.94
N GLY A 21 3.60 9.54 32.01
CA GLY A 21 3.54 10.68 31.09
C GLY A 21 4.74 11.00 30.21
N MET A 22 5.43 10.02 29.60
CA MET A 22 6.21 10.28 28.40
C MET A 22 5.52 9.54 27.24
N ASP A 23 4.97 10.34 26.33
CA ASP A 23 4.48 9.88 25.03
C ASP A 23 5.71 9.42 24.23
N ILE A 24 6.11 8.15 24.42
CA ILE A 24 7.29 7.57 23.77
C ILE A 24 6.88 7.26 22.34
N ARG A 25 7.01 8.24 21.46
CA ARG A 25 6.88 8.04 20.02
C ARG A 25 7.89 6.97 19.58
N PRO A 26 7.46 5.91 18.87
CA PRO A 26 8.39 4.92 18.34
C PRO A 26 9.37 5.59 17.36
N LYS A 27 10.64 5.21 17.44
CA LYS A 27 11.68 5.69 16.51
C LYS A 27 11.63 4.92 15.21
N GLU A 28 11.68 5.63 14.10
CA GLU A 28 11.69 5.07 12.75
C GLU A 28 13.07 5.10 12.15
N LEU A 29 13.63 3.91 11.90
CA LEU A 29 14.84 3.69 11.11
C LEU A 29 14.44 3.32 9.69
N VAL A 30 14.78 4.14 8.70
CA VAL A 30 14.46 3.90 7.29
C VAL A 30 15.71 3.55 6.51
N VAL A 31 15.67 2.42 5.81
CA VAL A 31 16.72 2.00 4.88
C VAL A 31 16.24 2.26 3.46
N ILE A 32 16.96 3.11 2.73
CA ILE A 32 16.69 3.42 1.32
C ILE A 32 17.88 3.06 0.44
N SER A 33 17.64 2.98 -0.85
CA SER A 33 18.70 2.81 -1.85
C SER A 33 18.40 3.62 -3.11
N GLY A 34 19.43 4.12 -3.77
CA GLY A 34 19.28 4.84 -5.05
C GLY A 34 18.89 3.92 -6.21
N LYS A 35 19.04 2.60 -6.07
CA LYS A 35 18.80 1.62 -7.11
C LYS A 35 18.29 0.31 -6.51
N GLY A 36 17.42 -0.42 -7.24
CA GLY A 36 17.01 -1.78 -6.90
C GLY A 36 18.19 -2.77 -6.91
N GLY A 37 18.06 -3.87 -6.16
CA GLY A 37 19.07 -4.96 -6.14
C GLY A 37 20.33 -4.66 -5.35
N THR A 38 20.39 -3.61 -4.52
CA THR A 38 21.56 -3.23 -3.71
C THR A 38 21.68 -3.97 -2.38
N GLY A 39 20.78 -4.89 -2.08
CA GLY A 39 20.75 -5.64 -0.82
C GLY A 39 20.03 -4.93 0.32
N LYS A 40 19.25 -3.88 0.05
CA LYS A 40 18.47 -3.12 1.03
C LYS A 40 17.63 -4.04 1.94
N THR A 41 16.81 -4.90 1.36
CA THR A 41 15.95 -5.86 2.07
C THR A 41 16.76 -6.83 2.95
N SER A 42 17.94 -7.27 2.50
CA SER A 42 18.82 -8.13 3.31
C SER A 42 19.36 -7.38 4.55
N VAL A 43 19.71 -6.10 4.39
CA VAL A 43 20.12 -5.24 5.51
C VAL A 43 18.96 -5.05 6.48
N VAL A 44 17.76 -4.76 5.98
CA VAL A 44 16.55 -4.61 6.80
C VAL A 44 16.24 -5.88 7.58
N ALA A 45 16.29 -7.06 6.94
CA ALA A 45 16.07 -8.34 7.60
C ALA A 45 17.10 -8.63 8.69
N SER A 46 18.37 -8.23 8.47
CA SER A 46 19.43 -8.35 9.47
C SER A 46 19.19 -7.42 10.67
N LEU A 47 18.82 -6.18 10.40
CA LEU A 47 18.45 -5.22 11.45
C LEU A 47 17.23 -5.68 12.25
N ALA A 48 16.23 -6.24 11.57
CA ALA A 48 15.07 -6.84 12.21
C ALA A 48 15.44 -7.93 13.20
N SER A 49 16.39 -8.79 12.84
CA SER A 49 16.89 -9.85 13.72
C SER A 49 17.65 -9.31 14.95
N LEU A 50 18.40 -8.21 14.77
CA LEU A 50 19.21 -7.60 15.84
C LEU A 50 18.36 -6.75 16.81
N ALA A 51 17.34 -6.10 16.32
CA ALA A 51 16.49 -5.15 17.07
C ALA A 51 15.16 -5.78 17.56
N ALA A 52 15.00 -7.10 17.47
CA ALA A 52 13.76 -7.76 17.88
C ALA A 52 13.50 -7.60 19.40
N PRO A 53 12.25 -7.34 19.82
CA PRO A 53 11.07 -7.17 18.97
C PRO A 53 10.95 -5.74 18.42
N SER A 54 10.69 -5.61 17.12
CA SER A 54 10.45 -4.33 16.46
C SER A 54 9.31 -4.45 15.46
N VAL A 55 8.68 -3.34 15.08
CA VAL A 55 7.74 -3.31 13.97
C VAL A 55 8.50 -3.18 12.67
N LEU A 56 8.13 -3.97 11.68
CA LEU A 56 8.71 -3.95 10.35
C LEU A 56 7.71 -3.32 9.38
N ALA A 57 8.17 -2.42 8.50
CA ALA A 57 7.33 -1.80 7.48
C ALA A 57 7.98 -1.98 6.11
N ASP A 58 7.34 -2.74 5.22
CA ASP A 58 7.79 -2.89 3.84
C ASP A 58 7.10 -1.82 2.98
N CYS A 59 7.87 -0.81 2.62
CA CYS A 59 7.48 0.32 1.78
C CYS A 59 7.97 0.19 0.34
N ASP A 60 8.69 -0.90 0.00
CA ASP A 60 9.06 -1.24 -1.38
C ASP A 60 7.93 -2.01 -2.05
N VAL A 61 6.78 -1.34 -2.21
CA VAL A 61 5.53 -2.00 -2.63
C VAL A 61 5.52 -2.47 -4.09
N ASP A 62 6.47 -2.02 -4.91
CA ASP A 62 6.67 -2.48 -6.31
C ASP A 62 7.44 -3.80 -6.34
N ALA A 63 8.37 -3.99 -5.40
CA ALA A 63 9.18 -5.19 -5.25
C ALA A 63 9.22 -5.60 -3.78
N ALA A 64 8.04 -5.88 -3.22
CA ALA A 64 7.88 -6.25 -1.82
C ALA A 64 8.50 -7.62 -1.53
N ASP A 65 9.81 -7.67 -1.32
CA ASP A 65 10.58 -8.90 -1.14
C ASP A 65 10.81 -9.26 0.34
N LEU A 66 10.54 -8.35 1.27
CA LEU A 66 10.76 -8.57 2.70
C LEU A 66 9.93 -9.75 3.23
N HIS A 67 8.73 -9.95 2.68
CA HIS A 67 7.87 -11.09 3.03
C HIS A 67 8.47 -12.46 2.61
N LEU A 68 9.28 -12.51 1.56
CA LEU A 68 9.96 -13.75 1.14
C LEU A 68 11.05 -14.18 2.14
N VAL A 69 11.67 -13.20 2.79
CA VAL A 69 12.75 -13.45 3.76
C VAL A 69 12.23 -13.76 5.15
N LEU A 70 11.12 -13.12 5.54
CA LEU A 70 10.60 -13.19 6.91
C LEU A 70 9.45 -14.17 7.10
N ASP A 71 8.87 -14.69 6.00
CA ASP A 71 7.75 -15.65 5.97
C ASP A 71 6.60 -15.24 6.94
N PRO A 72 5.94 -14.10 6.71
CA PRO A 72 4.97 -13.55 7.62
C PRO A 72 3.64 -14.30 7.55
N GLU A 73 3.01 -14.50 8.71
CA GLU A 73 1.63 -14.96 8.83
C GLU A 73 0.68 -13.75 8.81
N ASN A 74 -0.19 -13.65 7.80
CA ASN A 74 -1.15 -12.55 7.69
C ASN A 74 -2.22 -12.64 8.78
N ILE A 75 -2.38 -11.54 9.54
CA ILE A 75 -3.38 -11.40 10.60
C ILE A 75 -4.56 -10.54 10.14
N ARG A 76 -4.26 -9.46 9.40
CA ARG A 76 -5.26 -8.50 8.91
C ARG A 76 -4.92 -8.09 7.48
N GLU A 77 -5.95 -7.99 6.66
CA GLU A 77 -5.86 -7.53 5.28
C GLU A 77 -6.92 -6.47 5.02
N GLU A 78 -6.56 -5.38 4.36
CA GLU A 78 -7.49 -4.31 3.99
C GLU A 78 -7.23 -3.82 2.57
N ALA A 79 -8.33 -3.43 1.89
CA ALA A 79 -8.26 -2.83 0.57
C ALA A 79 -7.67 -1.40 0.66
N PHE A 80 -6.82 -1.06 -0.30
CA PHE A 80 -6.29 0.28 -0.46
C PHE A 80 -6.90 0.96 -1.68
N SER A 81 -7.42 2.18 -1.49
CA SER A 81 -7.87 3.06 -2.55
C SER A 81 -6.92 4.25 -2.67
N GLY A 82 -6.15 4.25 -3.75
CA GLY A 82 -5.16 5.30 -4.06
C GLY A 82 -5.73 6.46 -4.87
N GLY A 83 -6.85 6.25 -5.55
CA GLY A 83 -7.43 7.21 -6.48
C GLY A 83 -8.85 6.87 -6.88
N LYS A 84 -9.33 7.56 -7.90
CA LYS A 84 -10.65 7.32 -8.50
C LYS A 84 -10.50 6.85 -9.93
N ARG A 85 -11.48 6.12 -10.44
CA ARG A 85 -11.58 5.74 -11.85
C ARG A 85 -12.93 6.10 -12.42
N ALA A 86 -12.94 6.38 -13.70
CA ALA A 86 -14.14 6.62 -14.45
C ALA A 86 -14.63 5.32 -15.10
N ARG A 87 -15.94 5.10 -15.11
CA ARG A 87 -16.60 3.98 -15.78
C ARG A 87 -17.84 4.47 -16.52
N ILE A 88 -18.00 4.12 -17.78
CA ILE A 88 -19.20 4.46 -18.55
C ILE A 88 -20.33 3.52 -18.15
N LEU A 89 -21.51 4.08 -17.84
CA LEU A 89 -22.75 3.38 -17.59
C LEU A 89 -23.49 3.24 -18.92
N SER A 90 -23.51 2.03 -19.49
CA SER A 90 -24.05 1.77 -20.82
C SER A 90 -25.54 2.08 -20.94
N ASP A 91 -26.29 1.92 -19.84
CA ASP A 91 -27.73 2.23 -19.77
C ASP A 91 -28.06 3.71 -19.88
N ARG A 92 -27.10 4.60 -19.66
CA ARG A 92 -27.24 6.06 -19.72
C ARG A 92 -26.44 6.70 -20.84
N CYS A 93 -25.50 5.98 -21.42
CA CYS A 93 -24.61 6.50 -22.45
C CYS A 93 -25.36 6.73 -23.74
N THR A 94 -25.18 7.94 -24.34
CA THR A 94 -25.74 8.33 -25.64
C THR A 94 -24.72 8.20 -26.77
N ASP A 95 -23.57 7.64 -26.52
CA ASP A 95 -22.44 7.49 -27.45
C ASP A 95 -22.04 8.77 -28.20
N CYS A 96 -22.15 9.91 -27.50
CA CYS A 96 -21.87 11.24 -28.09
C CYS A 96 -20.36 11.51 -28.32
N GLY A 97 -19.46 10.69 -27.86
CA GLY A 97 -18.00 10.78 -28.08
C GLY A 97 -17.27 11.84 -27.25
N LYS A 98 -17.97 12.68 -26.48
CA LYS A 98 -17.35 13.78 -25.76
C LYS A 98 -16.25 13.37 -24.78
N CYS A 99 -16.43 12.24 -24.12
CA CYS A 99 -15.42 11.69 -23.19
C CYS A 99 -14.14 11.26 -23.92
N HIS A 100 -14.27 10.77 -25.15
CA HIS A 100 -13.14 10.40 -25.99
C HIS A 100 -12.35 11.61 -26.45
N GLU A 101 -13.04 12.67 -26.92
CA GLU A 101 -12.40 13.92 -27.33
C GLU A 101 -11.62 14.60 -26.21
N LEU A 102 -12.10 14.51 -24.97
CA LEU A 102 -11.52 15.18 -23.80
C LEU A 102 -10.44 14.37 -23.09
N CYS A 103 -10.31 13.08 -23.40
CA CYS A 103 -9.36 12.21 -22.71
C CYS A 103 -7.94 12.41 -23.26
N ARG A 104 -7.10 13.12 -22.53
CA ARG A 104 -5.68 13.32 -22.89
C ARG A 104 -4.76 12.11 -22.62
N PHE A 105 -5.32 11.04 -22.03
CA PHE A 105 -4.60 9.82 -21.70
C PHE A 105 -4.97 8.65 -22.63
N ASP A 106 -5.75 8.93 -23.69
CA ASP A 106 -6.25 7.92 -24.63
C ASP A 106 -6.92 6.70 -23.96
N ALA A 107 -7.45 6.91 -22.76
CA ALA A 107 -8.09 5.85 -21.98
C ALA A 107 -9.50 5.52 -22.48
N VAL A 108 -10.15 6.39 -23.26
CA VAL A 108 -11.49 6.15 -23.81
C VAL A 108 -11.36 5.58 -25.21
N ARG A 109 -11.80 4.34 -25.39
CA ARG A 109 -11.70 3.61 -26.66
C ARG A 109 -13.06 3.29 -27.23
N LEU A 110 -13.12 3.08 -28.54
CA LEU A 110 -14.27 2.54 -29.25
C LEU A 110 -14.17 1.01 -29.28
N GLU A 111 -15.17 0.34 -28.76
CA GLU A 111 -15.29 -1.11 -28.83
C GLU A 111 -16.59 -1.50 -29.54
N ARG A 112 -16.53 -2.57 -30.32
CA ARG A 112 -17.72 -3.14 -30.98
C ARG A 112 -18.42 -4.07 -30.00
N GLY A 113 -19.64 -3.70 -29.62
CA GLY A 113 -20.47 -4.52 -28.74
C GLY A 113 -21.02 -5.77 -29.43
N GLU A 114 -21.56 -6.69 -28.66
CA GLU A 114 -22.22 -7.92 -29.15
C GLU A 114 -23.47 -7.61 -30.00
N ASP A 115 -24.08 -6.45 -29.79
CA ASP A 115 -25.20 -5.90 -30.58
C ASP A 115 -24.78 -5.38 -31.97
N GLY A 116 -23.49 -5.46 -32.31
CA GLY A 116 -22.89 -4.99 -33.54
C GLY A 116 -22.71 -3.45 -33.60
N ARG A 117 -23.09 -2.71 -32.56
CA ARG A 117 -22.88 -1.27 -32.44
C ARG A 117 -21.52 -0.97 -31.85
N THR A 118 -21.05 0.22 -32.06
CA THR A 118 -19.79 0.71 -31.48
C THR A 118 -20.12 1.58 -30.27
N HIS A 119 -19.53 1.24 -29.13
CA HIS A 119 -19.71 1.94 -27.87
C HIS A 119 -18.38 2.47 -27.34
N PHE A 120 -18.43 3.54 -26.57
CA PHE A 120 -17.27 4.01 -25.85
C PHE A 120 -17.07 3.23 -24.56
N ARG A 121 -15.82 2.84 -24.31
CA ARG A 121 -15.39 2.19 -23.07
C ARG A 121 -14.16 2.88 -22.51
N ILE A 122 -14.05 2.94 -21.20
CA ILE A 122 -12.85 3.44 -20.53
C ILE A 122 -11.97 2.25 -20.16
N ASP A 123 -10.73 2.28 -20.67
CA ASP A 123 -9.69 1.34 -20.28
C ASP A 123 -9.25 1.66 -18.85
N PRO A 124 -9.46 0.75 -17.87
CA PRO A 124 -9.12 1.01 -16.48
C PRO A 124 -7.61 1.14 -16.23
N ILE A 125 -6.78 0.59 -17.12
CA ILE A 125 -5.31 0.67 -17.00
C ILE A 125 -4.82 2.04 -17.47
N ALA A 126 -5.35 2.55 -18.58
CA ALA A 126 -4.96 3.84 -19.14
C ALA A 126 -5.64 5.03 -18.43
N CYS A 127 -6.60 4.77 -17.55
CA CYS A 127 -7.37 5.84 -16.89
C CYS A 127 -6.65 6.39 -15.67
N GLU A 128 -6.11 7.60 -15.77
CA GLU A 128 -5.43 8.34 -14.71
C GLU A 128 -6.37 8.96 -13.64
N GLY A 129 -7.67 8.69 -13.69
CA GLY A 129 -8.60 9.16 -12.66
C GLY A 129 -8.73 10.69 -12.55
N CYS A 130 -8.52 11.44 -13.62
CA CYS A 130 -8.59 12.91 -13.60
C CYS A 130 -10.03 13.48 -13.52
N GLY A 131 -11.05 12.66 -13.82
CA GLY A 131 -12.47 13.01 -13.70
C GLY A 131 -13.04 13.93 -14.79
N VAL A 132 -12.24 14.42 -15.72
CA VAL A 132 -12.67 15.36 -16.78
C VAL A 132 -13.84 14.81 -17.59
N CYS A 133 -13.77 13.56 -18.03
CA CYS A 133 -14.83 12.90 -18.79
C CYS A 133 -16.15 12.82 -18.01
N ALA A 134 -16.11 12.57 -16.71
CA ALA A 134 -17.30 12.53 -15.85
C ALA A 134 -17.91 13.91 -15.66
N TRP A 135 -17.06 14.93 -15.47
CA TRP A 135 -17.51 16.32 -15.30
C TRP A 135 -18.26 16.85 -16.52
N PHE A 136 -17.72 16.60 -17.71
CA PHE A 136 -18.27 17.13 -18.97
C PHE A 136 -19.25 16.18 -19.67
N CYS A 137 -19.60 15.02 -19.08
CA CYS A 137 -20.59 14.13 -19.69
C CYS A 137 -22.00 14.75 -19.67
N PRO A 138 -22.60 15.04 -20.85
CA PRO A 138 -23.92 15.68 -20.90
C PRO A 138 -25.02 14.74 -20.38
N ALA A 139 -24.88 13.45 -20.60
CA ALA A 139 -25.83 12.43 -20.17
C ALA A 139 -25.62 11.99 -18.71
N LYS A 140 -24.60 12.51 -18.00
CA LYS A 140 -24.21 12.02 -16.67
C LYS A 140 -24.03 10.50 -16.61
N ALA A 141 -23.56 9.92 -17.70
CA ALA A 141 -23.40 8.47 -17.89
C ALA A 141 -22.05 7.95 -17.44
N ILE A 142 -21.24 8.76 -16.75
CA ILE A 142 -19.92 8.33 -16.27
C ILE A 142 -19.91 8.34 -14.74
N GLU A 143 -19.79 7.15 -14.18
CA GLU A 143 -19.52 6.97 -12.76
C GLU A 143 -18.05 7.29 -12.49
N PHE A 144 -17.79 8.07 -11.45
CA PHE A 144 -16.44 8.42 -11.02
C PHE A 144 -16.29 8.07 -9.54
N ALA A 145 -15.80 6.88 -9.27
CA ALA A 145 -15.74 6.27 -7.95
C ALA A 145 -14.32 5.92 -7.53
N GLU A 146 -14.14 5.69 -6.23
CA GLU A 146 -12.89 5.19 -5.69
C GLU A 146 -12.54 3.84 -6.31
N ALA A 147 -11.26 3.68 -6.67
CA ALA A 147 -10.72 2.45 -7.21
C ALA A 147 -9.86 1.75 -6.17
N VAL A 148 -10.07 0.46 -6.00
CA VAL A 148 -9.15 -0.37 -5.20
C VAL A 148 -7.89 -0.62 -6.03
N ASN A 149 -6.79 -0.01 -5.60
CA ASN A 149 -5.51 -0.03 -6.30
C ASN A 149 -4.51 -1.01 -5.69
N GLY A 150 -4.85 -1.60 -4.55
CA GLY A 150 -3.98 -2.53 -3.84
C GLY A 150 -4.58 -3.02 -2.56
N ARG A 151 -3.75 -3.68 -1.77
CA ARG A 151 -4.09 -4.15 -0.42
C ARG A 151 -2.92 -3.95 0.50
N TRP A 152 -3.18 -3.72 1.77
CA TRP A 152 -2.16 -3.72 2.80
C TRP A 152 -2.50 -4.73 3.90
N PHE A 153 -1.47 -5.18 4.58
CA PHE A 153 -1.53 -6.30 5.51
C PHE A 153 -0.84 -5.94 6.81
N VAL A 154 -1.37 -6.45 7.90
CA VAL A 154 -0.63 -6.61 9.15
C VAL A 154 -0.38 -8.09 9.36
N SER A 155 0.86 -8.44 9.58
CA SER A 155 1.32 -9.83 9.66
C SER A 155 2.21 -10.04 10.86
N ARG A 156 2.37 -11.28 11.28
CA ARG A 156 3.29 -11.68 12.34
C ARG A 156 4.53 -12.31 11.72
N THR A 157 5.69 -11.93 12.21
CA THR A 157 6.96 -12.56 11.88
C THR A 157 7.67 -13.04 13.13
N ARG A 158 8.75 -13.81 12.99
CA ARG A 158 9.61 -14.22 14.09
C ARG A 158 10.33 -13.07 14.80
N HIS A 159 10.41 -11.89 14.18
CA HIS A 159 11.12 -10.70 14.70
C HIS A 159 10.18 -9.61 15.22
N GLY A 160 8.87 -9.79 15.05
CA GLY A 160 7.83 -8.85 15.46
C GLY A 160 6.74 -8.69 14.40
N PRO A 161 5.79 -7.78 14.62
CA PRO A 161 4.75 -7.49 13.64
C PRO A 161 5.32 -6.82 12.41
N MET A 162 4.72 -7.09 11.24
CA MET A 162 5.09 -6.54 9.95
C MET A 162 3.89 -5.93 9.27
N VAL A 163 4.05 -4.71 8.76
CA VAL A 163 3.07 -4.05 7.90
C VAL A 163 3.64 -3.97 6.49
N HIS A 164 2.91 -4.47 5.53
CA HIS A 164 3.33 -4.50 4.13
C HIS A 164 2.14 -4.30 3.19
N ALA A 165 2.41 -4.05 1.92
CA ALA A 165 1.35 -3.82 0.94
C ALA A 165 1.66 -4.52 -0.39
N ARG A 166 0.62 -4.72 -1.20
CA ARG A 166 0.69 -5.17 -2.58
C ARG A 166 -0.15 -4.25 -3.46
N LEU A 167 0.43 -3.80 -4.54
CA LEU A 167 -0.29 -3.10 -5.60
C LEU A 167 -1.10 -4.09 -6.44
N GLY A 168 -2.20 -3.59 -7.00
CA GLY A 168 -2.93 -4.28 -8.04
C GLY A 168 -2.13 -4.35 -9.35
N VAL A 169 -2.62 -5.16 -10.30
CA VAL A 169 -1.98 -5.28 -11.62
C VAL A 169 -2.05 -3.95 -12.35
N ALA A 170 -0.91 -3.51 -12.88
CA ALA A 170 -0.74 -2.24 -13.60
C ALA A 170 -1.08 -0.98 -12.77
N GLU A 171 -0.97 -1.07 -11.45
CA GLU A 171 -1.08 0.09 -10.56
C GLU A 171 0.29 0.68 -10.28
N GLU A 172 0.36 2.00 -10.28
CA GLU A 172 1.60 2.69 -9.91
C GLU A 172 1.71 2.88 -8.40
N ASN A 173 2.94 2.77 -7.91
CA ASN A 173 3.25 3.05 -6.51
C ASN A 173 3.05 4.54 -6.22
N SER A 174 2.01 4.84 -5.47
CA SER A 174 1.81 6.19 -4.96
C SER A 174 2.43 6.32 -3.56
N GLY A 175 3.07 7.46 -3.29
CA GLY A 175 3.53 7.78 -1.94
C GLY A 175 2.44 7.68 -0.87
N LYS A 176 1.16 7.67 -1.28
CA LYS A 176 0.00 7.48 -0.41
C LYS A 176 -0.04 6.07 0.19
N LEU A 177 0.25 5.02 -0.59
CA LEU A 177 0.30 3.65 -0.07
C LEU A 177 1.45 3.47 0.91
N VAL A 178 2.63 4.00 0.57
CA VAL A 178 3.80 4.03 1.48
C VAL A 178 3.45 4.75 2.79
N SER A 179 2.81 5.90 2.71
CA SER A 179 2.36 6.66 3.89
C SER A 179 1.36 5.85 4.73
N THR A 180 0.45 5.10 4.09
CA THR A 180 -0.49 4.21 4.78
C THR A 180 0.24 3.10 5.53
N VAL A 181 1.19 2.40 4.89
CA VAL A 181 1.99 1.34 5.52
C VAL A 181 2.73 1.87 6.75
N ARG A 182 3.40 3.02 6.65
CA ARG A 182 4.10 3.64 7.77
C ARG A 182 3.15 4.07 8.89
N GLN A 183 2.00 4.65 8.56
CA GLN A 183 1.01 5.06 9.54
C GLN A 183 0.46 3.85 10.31
N GLU A 184 0.15 2.75 9.63
CA GLU A 184 -0.29 1.53 10.29
C GLU A 184 0.81 0.90 11.14
N ALA A 185 2.08 0.93 10.69
CA ALA A 185 3.22 0.47 11.49
C ALA A 185 3.35 1.27 12.81
N ARG A 186 3.14 2.59 12.78
CA ARG A 186 3.10 3.41 13.99
C ARG A 186 1.96 3.03 14.94
N LYS A 187 0.77 2.74 14.39
CA LYS A 187 -0.38 2.29 15.20
C LYS A 187 -0.09 0.94 15.85
N VAL A 188 0.48 -0.01 15.10
CA VAL A 188 0.89 -1.31 15.62
C VAL A 188 1.92 -1.13 16.73
N ALA A 189 2.95 -0.31 16.50
CA ALA A 189 3.98 -0.03 17.52
C ALA A 189 3.37 0.55 18.80
N ALA A 190 2.46 1.51 18.69
CA ALA A 190 1.78 2.10 19.84
C ALA A 190 0.90 1.09 20.59
N THR A 191 0.19 0.21 19.85
CA THR A 191 -0.69 -0.80 20.44
C THR A 191 0.11 -1.88 21.18
N ASP A 192 1.23 -2.32 20.60
CA ASP A 192 2.05 -3.40 21.12
C ASP A 192 3.16 -2.91 22.09
N GLY A 193 3.24 -1.58 22.32
CA GLY A 193 4.25 -0.98 23.21
C GLY A 193 5.67 -1.09 22.66
N LEU A 194 5.84 -1.18 21.34
CA LEU A 194 7.14 -1.29 20.68
C LEU A 194 7.71 0.11 20.38
N THR A 195 8.98 0.28 20.64
CA THR A 195 9.67 1.58 20.54
C THR A 195 10.46 1.77 19.26
N THR A 196 10.54 0.74 18.43
CA THR A 196 11.35 0.75 17.20
C THR A 196 10.53 0.27 16.02
N ILE A 197 10.61 1.03 14.92
CA ILE A 197 10.06 0.67 13.62
C ILE A 197 11.23 0.64 12.62
N ILE A 198 11.38 -0.46 11.89
CA ILE A 198 12.37 -0.60 10.82
C ILE A 198 11.63 -0.61 9.49
N VAL A 199 11.98 0.33 8.63
CA VAL A 199 11.30 0.55 7.35
C VAL A 199 12.21 0.12 6.21
N ASP A 200 11.77 -0.82 5.39
CA ASP A 200 12.33 -1.12 4.07
C ASP A 200 11.75 -0.11 3.08
N GLY A 201 12.47 0.98 2.83
CA GLY A 201 11.98 2.09 2.02
C GLY A 201 12.03 1.78 0.52
N SER A 202 11.25 2.50 -0.28
CA SER A 202 11.26 2.36 -1.73
C SER A 202 12.62 2.77 -2.31
N PRO A 203 13.09 2.11 -3.38
CA PRO A 203 14.29 2.53 -4.12
C PRO A 203 14.01 3.74 -5.03
N GLY A 204 15.07 4.43 -5.45
CA GLY A 204 15.00 5.52 -6.42
C GLY A 204 14.89 6.92 -5.81
N ILE A 205 14.19 7.84 -6.49
CA ILE A 205 14.10 9.26 -6.13
C ILE A 205 12.67 9.83 -6.18
N GLY A 206 11.65 9.00 -6.44
CA GLY A 206 10.26 9.42 -6.63
C GLY A 206 9.49 9.68 -5.33
N CYS A 207 8.18 9.99 -5.48
CA CYS A 207 7.27 10.20 -4.36
C CYS A 207 7.28 9.09 -3.30
N PRO A 208 7.39 7.79 -3.67
CA PRO A 208 7.46 6.72 -2.67
C PRO A 208 8.68 6.83 -1.75
N VAL A 209 9.84 7.24 -2.28
CA VAL A 209 11.06 7.44 -1.47
C VAL A 209 10.86 8.59 -0.50
N ILE A 210 10.34 9.74 -1.00
CA ILE A 210 10.04 10.89 -0.15
C ILE A 210 9.05 10.50 0.95
N ALA A 211 8.01 9.73 0.61
CA ALA A 211 7.05 9.23 1.59
C ALA A 211 7.69 8.24 2.58
N SER A 212 8.71 7.48 2.17
CA SER A 212 9.43 6.56 3.05
C SER A 212 10.28 7.28 4.10
N ILE A 213 10.90 8.42 3.75
CA ILE A 213 11.85 9.12 4.64
C ILE A 213 11.24 10.29 5.40
N THR A 214 10.11 10.84 4.96
CA THR A 214 9.52 12.03 5.59
C THR A 214 9.18 11.77 7.06
N GLY A 215 9.83 12.52 7.96
CA GLY A 215 9.61 12.41 9.39
C GLY A 215 10.22 11.16 10.04
N ALA A 216 11.14 10.46 9.37
CA ALA A 216 11.95 9.41 9.98
C ALA A 216 12.94 10.00 10.98
N ASP A 217 13.40 9.17 11.92
CA ASP A 217 14.39 9.59 12.93
C ASP A 217 15.83 9.31 12.47
N LEU A 218 16.01 8.30 11.60
CA LEU A 218 17.30 7.89 11.08
C LEU A 218 17.17 7.29 9.68
#